data_f4fec74e1ca492dd7b36947719486971
#
_entry.id   f4fec74e1ca492dd7b36947719486971
#
_cell.length_a   1.000
_cell.length_b   1.000
_cell.length_c   1.000
_cell.angle_alpha   90.00
_cell.angle_beta   90.00
_cell.angle_gamma   90.00
#
_symmetry.space_group_name_H-M   'P 1'
#
loop_
_entity.id
_entity.type
_entity.pdbx_description
1 polymer ?
#
loop_
_entity_poly.entity_id
_entity_poly.type
_entity_poly.pdbx_seq_one_letter_code
_entity_poly.pdbx_strand_id
1 'polypeptide(L)'
;MINLNEPYDVYVATEVGDISNGGVSKWVDDWVKNVASHLIVKPVLIIEIEQDDGWVEYVKQFVDVIHRPGSSWEYEYTMSQLPIANYFSLPDRKAVDMVIKGARKFHLLSYPLPIMMYGNSKDWSTEKMRKIYKRKIDSVCIHSLESETLKYQQKFRKFTKKSLGYQQKSIDFQNTLIKDGEVSIWIGLDNEKQFDFMIPNVYKFEHNLNAVDSNVVGFPARCEPRKNLHFLQNINSVAFTSEVTFRNIFDDYKKKVKFNNIEIDEYRVDRIEDFYKRTDWGISHSCFENEPFGYSIFQSIDFGKIPILHKNWCKDMEYPFRATTQKQFEKQVAEISKLSIEDRNTYLNNLRSYLSKYTSVEKWRDELLSIYNQDGDQIWLPTDISPSKSV
;
A
#
# COMPACT_ATOMS: atom_id res chain seq x y z
N MET A 1 28.29 -10.41 2.53
CA MET A 1 28.65 -9.88 3.86
C MET A 1 28.65 -8.38 3.75
N ILE A 2 27.80 -7.69 4.51
CA ILE A 2 27.67 -6.22 4.43
C ILE A 2 29.00 -5.60 4.87
N ASN A 3 29.65 -4.86 3.99
CA ASN A 3 30.84 -4.07 4.37
C ASN A 3 30.39 -2.73 4.95
N LEU A 4 30.34 -2.62 6.27
CA LEU A 4 29.96 -1.40 6.98
C LEU A 4 31.11 -0.37 7.07
N ASN A 5 32.28 -0.63 6.47
CA ASN A 5 33.39 0.33 6.46
C ASN A 5 33.25 1.37 5.35
N GLU A 6 32.34 1.18 4.41
CA GLU A 6 32.02 2.15 3.36
C GLU A 6 30.78 2.95 3.74
N PRO A 7 30.63 4.19 3.26
CA PRO A 7 29.38 4.95 3.45
C PRO A 7 28.18 4.18 2.91
N TYR A 8 27.10 4.10 3.70
CA TYR A 8 25.85 3.45 3.31
C TYR A 8 24.66 4.22 3.84
N ASP A 9 23.53 4.09 3.14
CA ASP A 9 22.23 4.61 3.57
C ASP A 9 21.32 3.43 3.93
N VAL A 10 20.52 3.58 4.99
CA VAL A 10 19.61 2.54 5.46
C VAL A 10 18.19 2.85 5.02
N TYR A 11 17.55 1.86 4.43
CA TYR A 11 16.16 1.87 4.01
C TYR A 11 15.41 0.79 4.79
N VAL A 12 14.29 1.15 5.40
CA VAL A 12 13.49 0.20 6.18
C VAL A 12 12.16 -0.03 5.49
N ALA A 13 11.91 -1.29 5.14
CA ALA A 13 10.63 -1.76 4.64
C ALA A 13 9.92 -2.57 5.71
N THR A 14 8.74 -2.11 6.10
CA THR A 14 7.86 -2.81 7.02
C THR A 14 6.70 -3.39 6.23
N GLU A 15 6.08 -4.44 6.70
CA GLU A 15 4.95 -5.08 6.03
C GLU A 15 5.26 -5.58 4.60
N VAL A 16 6.52 -5.82 4.28
CA VAL A 16 6.84 -6.56 3.07
C VAL A 16 6.58 -8.04 3.37
N GLY A 17 5.31 -8.37 3.37
CA GLY A 17 4.88 -9.75 3.31
C GLY A 17 5.08 -10.29 1.90
N ASP A 18 4.66 -11.52 1.65
CA ASP A 18 4.56 -12.08 0.33
C ASP A 18 4.12 -10.98 -0.67
N ILE A 19 4.91 -10.75 -1.73
CA ILE A 19 4.73 -9.70 -2.75
C ILE A 19 3.29 -9.64 -3.26
N SER A 20 2.61 -10.74 -3.18
CA SER A 20 1.21 -10.92 -3.52
C SER A 20 0.22 -10.35 -2.51
N ASN A 21 0.64 -10.05 -1.30
CA ASN A 21 -0.27 -9.76 -0.20
C ASN A 21 -0.60 -8.28 0.03
N GLY A 22 -0.11 -7.36 -0.78
CA GLY A 22 -0.52 -5.97 -0.62
C GLY A 22 0.24 -4.93 -1.41
N GLY A 23 -0.34 -3.74 -1.48
CA GLY A 23 0.22 -2.61 -2.22
C GLY A 23 1.57 -2.14 -1.71
N VAL A 24 1.86 -2.27 -0.42
CA VAL A 24 3.17 -1.91 0.16
C VAL A 24 4.25 -2.86 -0.33
N SER A 25 4.00 -4.17 -0.33
CA SER A 25 4.95 -5.16 -0.85
C SER A 25 5.27 -4.93 -2.32
N LYS A 26 4.25 -4.68 -3.13
CA LYS A 26 4.41 -4.33 -4.54
C LYS A 26 5.24 -3.05 -4.72
N TRP A 27 4.99 -2.03 -3.91
CA TRP A 27 5.73 -0.77 -3.94
C TRP A 27 7.22 -0.97 -3.61
N VAL A 28 7.53 -1.77 -2.60
CA VAL A 28 8.93 -2.08 -2.22
C VAL A 28 9.63 -2.90 -3.31
N ASP A 29 8.94 -3.85 -3.92
CA ASP A 29 9.46 -4.61 -5.05
C ASP A 29 9.78 -3.70 -6.26
N ASP A 30 8.87 -2.80 -6.61
CA ASP A 30 9.10 -1.80 -7.65
C ASP A 30 10.27 -0.86 -7.29
N TRP A 31 10.40 -0.47 -6.02
CA TRP A 31 11.51 0.34 -5.52
C TRP A 31 12.86 -0.38 -5.68
N VAL A 32 12.94 -1.65 -5.28
CA VAL A 32 14.15 -2.45 -5.44
C VAL A 32 14.55 -2.56 -6.91
N LYS A 33 13.59 -2.85 -7.77
CA LYS A 33 13.84 -3.04 -9.22
C LYS A 33 14.26 -1.77 -9.94
N ASN A 34 13.66 -0.65 -9.60
CA ASN A 34 13.75 0.56 -10.42
C ASN A 34 14.53 1.70 -9.76
N VAL A 35 14.71 1.72 -8.44
CA VAL A 35 15.35 2.81 -7.70
C VAL A 35 16.69 2.38 -7.11
N ALA A 36 16.72 1.23 -6.42
CA ALA A 36 17.88 0.82 -5.62
C ALA A 36 19.19 0.78 -6.42
N SER A 37 19.16 0.27 -7.66
CA SER A 37 20.36 0.18 -8.54
C SER A 37 20.88 1.53 -9.03
N HIS A 38 20.12 2.61 -8.84
CA HIS A 38 20.49 3.96 -9.27
C HIS A 38 20.91 4.88 -8.10
N LEU A 39 20.93 4.36 -6.89
CA LEU A 39 21.39 5.11 -5.72
C LEU A 39 22.90 5.33 -5.77
N ILE A 40 23.33 6.55 -5.45
CA ILE A 40 24.76 6.93 -5.45
C ILE A 40 25.47 6.29 -4.26
N VAL A 41 24.80 6.16 -3.12
CA VAL A 41 25.33 5.55 -1.91
C VAL A 41 24.72 4.17 -1.73
N LYS A 42 25.55 3.24 -1.34
CA LYS A 42 25.19 1.85 -1.14
C LYS A 42 23.94 1.72 -0.27
N PRO A 43 22.86 1.11 -0.77
CA PRO A 43 21.67 0.88 0.01
C PRO A 43 21.76 -0.36 0.88
N VAL A 44 21.36 -0.23 2.13
CA VAL A 44 21.13 -1.36 3.04
C VAL A 44 19.65 -1.43 3.36
N LEU A 45 18.97 -2.47 2.90
CA LEU A 45 17.55 -2.67 3.11
C LEU A 45 17.31 -3.53 4.36
N ILE A 46 16.59 -2.99 5.32
CA ILE A 46 16.10 -3.74 6.49
C ILE A 46 14.67 -4.17 6.21
N ILE A 47 14.45 -5.48 6.21
CA ILE A 47 13.14 -6.11 6.02
C ILE A 47 12.71 -6.73 7.35
N GLU A 48 11.50 -6.44 7.79
CA GLU A 48 11.09 -6.76 9.16
C GLU A 48 10.00 -7.82 9.28
N ILE A 49 9.44 -8.28 8.17
CA ILE A 49 8.46 -9.36 8.14
C ILE A 49 9.05 -10.60 7.46
N GLU A 50 8.55 -11.75 7.82
CA GLU A 50 8.87 -13.03 7.19
C GLU A 50 8.61 -12.94 5.68
N GLN A 51 9.61 -13.32 4.89
CA GLN A 51 9.58 -13.25 3.45
C GLN A 51 9.81 -14.64 2.86
N ASP A 52 9.30 -14.84 1.65
CA ASP A 52 9.76 -15.93 0.80
C ASP A 52 11.27 -15.79 0.55
N ASP A 53 12.01 -16.86 0.81
CA ASP A 53 13.45 -16.92 0.63
C ASP A 53 13.87 -16.55 -0.80
N GLY A 54 13.09 -16.97 -1.79
CA GLY A 54 13.33 -16.66 -3.20
C GLY A 54 13.29 -15.16 -3.50
N TRP A 55 12.36 -14.44 -2.89
CA TRP A 55 12.29 -12.98 -3.06
C TRP A 55 13.46 -12.28 -2.37
N VAL A 56 13.84 -12.71 -1.16
CA VAL A 56 15.00 -12.14 -0.44
C VAL A 56 16.28 -12.35 -1.25
N GLU A 57 16.52 -13.54 -1.80
CA GLU A 57 17.69 -13.82 -2.65
C GLU A 57 17.67 -12.97 -3.95
N TYR A 58 16.49 -12.75 -4.52
CA TYR A 58 16.33 -11.84 -5.65
C TYR A 58 16.71 -10.40 -5.28
N VAL A 59 16.23 -9.90 -4.16
CA VAL A 59 16.49 -8.53 -3.69
C VAL A 59 17.98 -8.30 -3.40
N LYS A 60 18.70 -9.32 -2.89
CA LYS A 60 20.13 -9.26 -2.64
C LYS A 60 21.00 -8.98 -3.87
N GLN A 61 20.44 -9.15 -5.07
CA GLN A 61 21.14 -8.77 -6.32
C GLN A 61 21.25 -7.25 -6.50
N PHE A 62 20.40 -6.48 -5.83
CA PHE A 62 20.32 -5.02 -5.97
C PHE A 62 20.78 -4.27 -4.73
N VAL A 63 20.57 -4.84 -3.56
CA VAL A 63 20.84 -4.19 -2.26
C VAL A 63 21.40 -5.18 -1.25
N ASP A 64 22.14 -4.67 -0.28
CA ASP A 64 22.44 -5.46 0.90
C ASP A 64 21.19 -5.57 1.78
N VAL A 65 20.82 -6.79 2.17
CA VAL A 65 19.60 -7.05 2.92
C VAL A 65 19.90 -7.50 4.34
N ILE A 66 19.26 -6.87 5.30
CA ILE A 66 19.12 -7.36 6.66
C ILE A 66 17.68 -7.81 6.84
N HIS A 67 17.48 -9.12 6.93
CA HIS A 67 16.18 -9.67 7.21
C HIS A 67 15.99 -9.82 8.73
N ARG A 68 14.94 -9.19 9.25
CA ARG A 68 14.58 -9.25 10.65
C ARG A 68 13.10 -9.56 10.78
N PRO A 69 12.73 -10.78 11.22
CA PRO A 69 11.33 -11.11 11.46
C PRO A 69 10.72 -10.28 12.61
N GLY A 70 9.52 -9.82 12.40
CA GLY A 70 8.98 -8.61 13.04
C GLY A 70 8.30 -8.67 14.36
N SER A 71 7.85 -9.74 14.96
CA SER A 71 7.22 -9.65 16.28
C SER A 71 7.86 -10.58 17.30
N SER A 72 7.74 -10.26 18.60
CA SER A 72 8.43 -11.02 19.65
C SER A 72 8.00 -12.49 19.71
N TRP A 73 6.74 -12.82 19.47
CA TRP A 73 6.26 -14.19 19.50
C TRP A 73 6.42 -14.90 18.14
N GLU A 74 6.23 -14.19 17.04
CA GLU A 74 6.54 -14.68 15.70
C GLU A 74 8.04 -14.81 15.51
N TYR A 75 8.82 -13.89 16.07
CA TYR A 75 10.29 -13.94 16.09
C TYR A 75 10.82 -15.19 16.79
N GLU A 76 10.35 -15.50 17.99
CA GLU A 76 10.75 -16.71 18.71
C GLU A 76 10.31 -17.98 17.97
N TYR A 77 9.14 -17.99 17.36
CA TYR A 77 8.64 -19.12 16.59
C TYR A 77 9.42 -19.31 15.29
N THR A 78 9.63 -18.24 14.54
CA THR A 78 10.34 -18.26 13.23
C THR A 78 11.81 -18.57 13.41
N MET A 79 12.47 -17.98 14.39
CA MET A 79 13.92 -18.25 14.68
C MET A 79 14.17 -19.70 15.12
N SER A 80 13.18 -20.38 15.67
CA SER A 80 13.30 -21.80 16.00
C SER A 80 13.19 -22.72 14.78
N GLN A 81 12.72 -22.21 13.64
CA GLN A 81 12.41 -23.02 12.45
C GLN A 81 13.30 -22.72 11.23
N LEU A 82 13.98 -21.59 11.16
CA LEU A 82 14.81 -21.23 10.02
C LEU A 82 16.23 -21.78 10.15
N PRO A 83 16.78 -22.43 9.11
CA PRO A 83 18.21 -22.74 9.06
C PRO A 83 19.01 -21.44 8.96
N ILE A 84 19.77 -21.14 9.98
CA ILE A 84 20.55 -19.91 10.22
C ILE A 84 21.62 -19.63 9.13
N ALA A 85 21.70 -20.43 8.08
CA ALA A 85 22.92 -20.59 7.30
C ALA A 85 23.25 -19.46 6.30
N ASN A 86 22.35 -18.56 5.90
CA ASN A 86 22.66 -17.62 4.82
C ASN A 86 22.13 -16.19 4.98
N TYR A 87 21.52 -15.87 6.08
CA TYR A 87 21.07 -14.51 6.36
C TYR A 87 22.12 -13.82 7.23
N PHE A 88 22.41 -12.56 6.90
CA PHE A 88 22.99 -11.67 7.87
C PHE A 88 21.86 -11.36 8.87
N SER A 89 21.39 -12.39 9.55
CA SER A 89 20.52 -12.20 10.70
C SER A 89 21.40 -11.60 11.78
N LEU A 90 21.26 -10.31 11.97
CA LEU A 90 21.72 -9.71 13.20
C LEU A 90 20.74 -10.23 14.27
N PRO A 91 21.09 -11.27 15.02
CA PRO A 91 20.17 -11.92 15.95
C PRO A 91 19.82 -11.01 17.12
N ASP A 92 20.45 -9.85 17.18
CA ASP A 92 20.35 -8.93 18.28
C ASP A 92 19.88 -7.54 17.78
N ARG A 93 18.86 -7.01 18.44
CA ARG A 93 18.39 -5.62 18.31
C ARG A 93 19.55 -4.61 18.36
N LYS A 94 20.58 -4.86 19.16
CA LYS A 94 21.76 -4.00 19.26
C LYS A 94 22.53 -3.89 17.97
N ALA A 95 22.58 -4.94 17.19
CA ALA A 95 23.27 -4.93 15.91
C ALA A 95 22.51 -4.18 14.82
N VAL A 96 21.15 -4.27 14.79
CA VAL A 96 20.33 -3.41 13.93
C VAL A 96 20.49 -1.94 14.33
N ASP A 97 20.48 -1.65 15.64
CA ASP A 97 20.72 -0.30 16.16
C ASP A 97 22.10 0.24 15.77
N MET A 98 23.12 -0.62 15.72
CA MET A 98 24.46 -0.25 15.25
C MET A 98 24.47 0.09 13.76
N VAL A 99 23.83 -0.71 12.92
CA VAL A 99 23.71 -0.45 11.47
C VAL A 99 22.97 0.86 11.22
N ILE A 100 21.84 1.07 11.88
CA ILE A 100 21.08 2.33 11.76
C ILE A 100 21.93 3.53 12.21
N LYS A 101 22.67 3.42 13.30
CA LYS A 101 23.53 4.49 13.80
C LYS A 101 24.72 4.79 12.90
N GLY A 102 25.28 3.78 12.27
CA GLY A 102 26.43 3.93 11.37
C GLY A 102 26.09 4.43 9.97
N ALA A 103 24.80 4.38 9.59
CA ALA A 103 24.37 4.82 8.29
C ALA A 103 24.53 6.33 8.10
N ARG A 104 24.78 6.78 6.88
CA ARG A 104 24.81 8.20 6.51
C ARG A 104 23.42 8.80 6.59
N LYS A 105 22.44 8.18 5.91
CA LYS A 105 21.01 8.56 5.92
C LYS A 105 20.13 7.40 6.34
N PHE A 106 18.95 7.71 6.84
CA PHE A 106 17.96 6.75 7.31
C PHE A 106 16.58 7.04 6.73
N HIS A 107 16.07 6.13 5.91
CA HIS A 107 14.84 6.28 5.14
C HIS A 107 13.82 5.22 5.53
N LEU A 108 12.56 5.60 5.62
CA LEU A 108 11.44 4.69 5.82
C LEU A 108 10.67 4.53 4.51
N LEU A 109 10.73 3.34 3.94
CA LEU A 109 10.03 3.01 2.70
C LEU A 109 8.54 2.78 2.90
N SER A 110 8.10 2.54 4.14
CA SER A 110 6.68 2.39 4.45
C SER A 110 6.37 2.86 5.86
N TYR A 111 5.20 3.50 5.99
CA TYR A 111 4.58 3.79 7.28
C TYR A 111 3.23 3.02 7.36
N PRO A 112 2.83 2.43 8.43
CA PRO A 112 3.38 2.58 9.78
C PRO A 112 4.74 1.93 9.91
N LEU A 113 5.63 2.67 10.53
CA LEU A 113 6.84 2.06 11.06
C LEU A 113 6.49 0.74 11.73
N PRO A 114 7.47 -0.14 11.82
CA PRO A 114 7.43 -1.33 12.65
C PRO A 114 7.20 -1.03 14.12
N ILE A 115 6.25 -0.17 14.38
CA ILE A 115 5.72 0.10 15.71
C ILE A 115 5.31 -1.21 16.36
N MET A 116 4.80 -2.13 15.56
CA MET A 116 4.48 -3.48 16.01
C MET A 116 5.72 -4.31 16.34
N MET A 117 6.88 -3.96 15.84
CA MET A 117 8.09 -4.77 15.94
C MET A 117 8.81 -4.70 17.28
N TYR A 118 8.67 -3.62 17.98
CA TYR A 118 9.42 -3.41 19.22
C TYR A 118 8.64 -3.80 20.47
N GLY A 119 7.65 -4.65 20.34
CA GLY A 119 7.22 -5.37 21.49
C GLY A 119 5.85 -5.15 22.01
N ASN A 120 5.55 -6.04 22.87
CA ASN A 120 4.38 -6.04 23.70
C ASN A 120 3.95 -4.62 24.08
N SER A 121 2.84 -4.31 23.60
CA SER A 121 1.95 -3.15 23.72
C SER A 121 1.98 -2.27 24.99
N LYS A 122 2.79 -2.55 25.97
CA LYS A 122 2.77 -1.83 27.25
C LYS A 122 3.61 -0.55 27.28
N ASP A 123 4.60 -0.42 26.40
CA ASP A 123 5.65 0.59 26.50
C ASP A 123 5.77 1.56 25.32
N TRP A 124 4.75 1.67 24.50
CA TRP A 124 4.77 2.49 23.31
C TRP A 124 4.54 3.97 23.62
N SER A 125 5.59 4.76 23.51
CA SER A 125 5.46 6.22 23.45
C SER A 125 6.25 6.74 22.26
N THR A 126 5.80 7.83 21.64
CA THR A 126 6.49 8.56 20.59
C THR A 126 7.94 8.87 21.00
N GLU A 127 8.14 9.24 22.27
CA GLU A 127 9.45 9.52 22.85
C GLU A 127 10.34 8.26 22.90
N LYS A 128 9.77 7.09 23.25
CA LYS A 128 10.53 5.83 23.27
C LYS A 128 10.93 5.41 21.86
N MET A 129 10.06 5.62 20.88
CA MET A 129 10.38 5.40 19.46
C MET A 129 11.52 6.29 19.01
N ARG A 130 11.49 7.59 19.31
CA ARG A 130 12.60 8.51 19.04
C ARG A 130 13.88 8.11 19.76
N LYS A 131 13.79 7.54 20.96
CA LYS A 131 14.96 7.02 21.69
C LYS A 131 15.53 5.73 21.09
N ILE A 132 14.68 4.90 20.50
CA ILE A 132 15.10 3.68 19.80
C ILE A 132 15.84 4.05 18.52
N TYR A 133 15.25 4.89 17.70
CA TYR A 133 15.91 5.49 16.55
C TYR A 133 16.52 6.83 16.98
N LYS A 134 17.53 6.84 17.83
CA LYS A 134 18.23 8.08 18.29
C LYS A 134 18.75 8.96 17.15
N ARG A 135 18.18 8.82 15.99
CA ARG A 135 18.58 9.43 14.74
C ARG A 135 17.39 10.10 14.08
N LYS A 136 17.65 11.17 13.37
CA LYS A 136 16.70 11.82 12.49
C LYS A 136 16.34 10.84 11.35
N ILE A 137 15.08 10.78 10.98
CA ILE A 137 14.61 10.09 9.79
C ILE A 137 14.71 11.10 8.65
N ASP A 138 15.46 10.76 7.60
CA ASP A 138 15.73 11.66 6.48
C ASP A 138 14.57 11.70 5.49
N SER A 139 13.86 10.59 5.32
CA SER A 139 12.59 10.59 4.58
C SER A 139 11.65 9.47 5.02
N VAL A 140 10.35 9.67 4.78
CA VAL A 140 9.31 8.67 5.07
C VAL A 140 8.27 8.62 3.97
N CYS A 141 7.99 7.43 3.44
CA CYS A 141 6.89 7.19 2.52
C CYS A 141 5.62 6.86 3.29
N ILE A 142 4.56 7.62 3.06
CA ILE A 142 3.27 7.48 3.74
C ILE A 142 2.27 6.79 2.81
N HIS A 143 1.88 5.58 3.17
CA HIS A 143 0.95 4.74 2.40
C HIS A 143 -0.50 4.85 2.86
N SER A 144 -0.75 5.41 4.03
CA SER A 144 -2.09 5.66 4.56
C SER A 144 -2.04 6.66 5.71
N LEU A 145 -3.15 7.35 5.94
CA LEU A 145 -3.29 8.22 7.09
C LEU A 145 -3.89 7.45 8.28
N GLU A 146 -3.14 7.35 9.38
CA GLU A 146 -3.57 6.64 10.58
C GLU A 146 -4.85 7.24 11.18
N SER A 147 -5.00 8.56 11.12
CA SER A 147 -6.21 9.24 11.59
C SER A 147 -7.46 8.84 10.82
N GLU A 148 -7.34 8.70 9.50
CA GLU A 148 -8.45 8.28 8.64
C GLU A 148 -8.75 6.79 8.82
N THR A 149 -7.71 5.99 8.95
CA THR A 149 -7.84 4.55 9.26
C THR A 149 -8.59 4.34 10.57
N LEU A 150 -8.25 5.08 11.62
CA LEU A 150 -8.92 4.98 12.91
C LEU A 150 -10.39 5.43 12.84
N LYS A 151 -10.68 6.60 12.23
CA LYS A 151 -12.05 7.08 12.03
C LYS A 151 -12.93 6.04 11.39
N TYR A 152 -12.39 5.37 10.37
CA TYR A 152 -13.10 4.34 9.66
C TYR A 152 -13.33 3.10 10.52
N GLN A 153 -12.29 2.58 11.17
CA GLN A 153 -12.41 1.41 12.03
C GLN A 153 -13.42 1.61 13.17
N GLN A 154 -13.53 2.83 13.71
CA GLN A 154 -14.49 3.18 14.75
C GLN A 154 -15.96 3.03 14.31
N LYS A 155 -16.26 3.08 13.02
CA LYS A 155 -17.63 2.84 12.50
C LYS A 155 -18.07 1.39 12.71
N PHE A 156 -17.14 0.46 12.71
CA PHE A 156 -17.42 -0.99 12.67
C PHE A 156 -16.96 -1.73 13.92
N ARG A 157 -16.07 -1.17 14.71
CA ARG A 157 -15.44 -1.82 15.85
C ARG A 157 -15.51 -0.94 17.08
N LYS A 158 -15.91 -1.56 18.21
CA LYS A 158 -15.78 -0.91 19.52
C LYS A 158 -14.33 -1.05 20.01
N PHE A 159 -13.70 0.07 20.27
CA PHE A 159 -12.37 0.12 20.85
C PHE A 159 -12.42 0.27 22.36
N THR A 160 -11.54 -0.40 23.07
CA THR A 160 -11.30 -0.12 24.48
C THR A 160 -10.55 1.21 24.64
N LYS A 161 -10.65 1.86 25.78
CA LYS A 161 -9.86 3.10 26.07
C LYS A 161 -8.36 2.86 25.83
N LYS A 162 -7.88 1.67 26.15
CA LYS A 162 -6.48 1.28 25.99
C LYS A 162 -6.09 1.18 24.50
N SER A 163 -6.90 0.50 23.67
CA SER A 163 -6.64 0.40 22.24
C SER A 163 -6.76 1.74 21.51
N LEU A 164 -7.68 2.60 21.90
CA LEU A 164 -7.75 3.98 21.39
C LEU A 164 -6.49 4.78 21.75
N GLY A 165 -5.97 4.62 22.96
CA GLY A 165 -4.73 5.28 23.38
C GLY A 165 -3.52 4.84 22.53
N TYR A 166 -3.47 3.60 22.07
CA TYR A 166 -2.39 3.15 21.15
C TYR A 166 -2.55 3.75 19.77
N GLN A 167 -3.76 3.74 19.22
CA GLN A 167 -4.03 4.34 17.92
C GLN A 167 -3.71 5.83 17.91
N GLN A 168 -4.05 6.55 18.99
CA GLN A 168 -3.73 7.97 19.10
C GLN A 168 -2.21 8.21 19.11
N LYS A 169 -1.43 7.37 19.77
CA LYS A 169 0.04 7.45 19.73
C LYS A 169 0.61 7.23 18.33
N SER A 170 0.04 6.32 17.55
CA SER A 170 0.43 6.10 16.16
C SER A 170 0.15 7.35 15.32
N ILE A 171 -1.04 7.94 15.48
CA ILE A 171 -1.41 9.20 14.81
C ILE A 171 -0.46 10.33 15.19
N ASP A 172 -0.19 10.50 16.49
CA ASP A 172 0.67 11.56 17.00
C ASP A 172 2.11 11.39 16.47
N PHE A 173 2.58 10.15 16.35
CA PHE A 173 3.89 9.86 15.78
C PHE A 173 3.93 10.17 14.28
N GLN A 174 2.95 9.74 13.50
CA GLN A 174 2.85 10.08 12.08
C GLN A 174 2.81 11.59 11.86
N ASN A 175 1.98 12.31 12.64
CA ASN A 175 1.91 13.78 12.59
C ASN A 175 3.24 14.44 12.94
N THR A 176 4.01 13.84 13.84
CA THR A 176 5.34 14.32 14.21
C THR A 176 6.32 14.16 13.03
N LEU A 177 6.32 13.00 12.36
CA LEU A 177 7.15 12.76 11.18
C LEU A 177 6.86 13.75 10.05
N ILE A 178 5.58 14.08 9.85
CA ILE A 178 5.15 15.04 8.83
C ILE A 178 5.53 16.48 9.18
N LYS A 179 5.63 16.83 10.47
CA LYS A 179 5.84 18.22 10.92
C LYS A 179 7.29 18.59 11.25
N ASP A 180 8.10 17.65 11.67
CA ASP A 180 9.41 17.92 12.28
C ASP A 180 10.54 18.10 11.24
N GLY A 181 10.23 18.45 10.00
CA GLY A 181 11.21 18.77 8.96
C GLY A 181 11.91 17.57 8.33
N GLU A 182 11.42 16.37 8.55
CA GLU A 182 11.79 15.20 7.79
C GLU A 182 11.00 15.21 6.47
N VAL A 183 11.62 14.72 5.40
CA VAL A 183 10.95 14.67 4.10
C VAL A 183 9.83 13.63 4.15
N SER A 184 8.61 14.07 3.95
CA SER A 184 7.42 13.22 3.89
C SER A 184 6.93 13.06 2.44
N ILE A 185 6.75 11.81 2.02
CA ILE A 185 6.37 11.44 0.65
C ILE A 185 5.00 10.76 0.70
N TRP A 186 4.02 11.37 0.04
CA TRP A 186 2.71 10.77 -0.15
C TRP A 186 2.68 9.94 -1.43
N ILE A 187 2.25 8.68 -1.31
CA ILE A 187 2.23 7.74 -2.44
C ILE A 187 0.88 7.67 -3.18
N GLY A 188 -0.11 8.43 -2.74
CA GLY A 188 -1.44 8.44 -3.33
C GLY A 188 -1.57 9.34 -4.56
N LEU A 189 -2.72 9.23 -5.23
CA LEU A 189 -3.05 10.02 -6.43
C LEU A 189 -3.64 11.40 -6.11
N ASP A 190 -4.18 11.57 -4.92
CA ASP A 190 -4.79 12.84 -4.49
C ASP A 190 -3.75 13.72 -3.83
N ASN A 191 -3.78 15.01 -4.16
CA ASN A 191 -2.88 15.98 -3.56
C ASN A 191 -3.27 16.23 -2.09
N GLU A 192 -2.42 15.78 -1.19
CA GLU A 192 -2.54 15.98 0.25
C GLU A 192 -1.50 17.04 0.68
N LYS A 193 -1.96 18.28 0.86
CA LYS A 193 -1.13 19.46 1.13
C LYS A 193 -0.22 19.40 2.37
N GLN A 194 -0.41 18.37 3.19
CA GLN A 194 0.38 18.18 4.40
C GLN A 194 1.71 17.46 4.19
N PHE A 195 1.98 16.98 2.98
CA PHE A 195 3.21 16.28 2.63
C PHE A 195 4.13 17.15 1.80
N ASP A 196 5.44 16.93 1.92
CA ASP A 196 6.47 17.67 1.18
C ASP A 196 6.45 17.29 -0.29
N PHE A 197 6.25 16.01 -0.59
CA PHE A 197 6.18 15.48 -1.94
C PHE A 197 4.97 14.57 -2.14
N MET A 198 4.44 14.59 -3.35
CA MET A 198 3.46 13.62 -3.82
C MET A 198 4.10 12.83 -4.96
N ILE A 199 4.43 11.58 -4.68
CA ILE A 199 5.05 10.66 -5.64
C ILE A 199 4.18 9.41 -5.73
N PRO A 200 3.15 9.41 -6.59
CA PRO A 200 2.25 8.27 -6.73
C PRO A 200 3.00 7.00 -7.10
N ASN A 201 2.49 5.87 -6.66
CA ASN A 201 3.01 4.57 -7.07
C ASN A 201 3.00 4.39 -8.59
N VAL A 202 3.76 3.42 -9.06
CA VAL A 202 3.82 3.08 -10.48
C VAL A 202 2.80 2.01 -10.84
N TYR A 203 2.24 2.14 -12.02
CA TYR A 203 1.48 1.09 -12.68
C TYR A 203 1.59 1.23 -14.18
N LYS A 204 1.97 0.14 -14.85
CA LYS A 204 2.00 0.06 -16.30
C LYS A 204 0.81 -0.75 -16.78
N PHE A 205 -0.04 -0.15 -17.60
CA PHE A 205 -1.12 -0.85 -18.26
C PHE A 205 -0.54 -1.74 -19.38
N GLU A 206 -0.46 -3.04 -19.14
CA GLU A 206 0.20 -3.99 -20.06
C GLU A 206 -0.81 -4.77 -20.91
N HIS A 207 -1.96 -5.09 -20.31
CA HIS A 207 -2.96 -5.92 -20.98
C HIS A 207 -3.91 -5.09 -21.85
N ASN A 208 -4.35 -3.95 -21.36
CA ASN A 208 -5.26 -3.02 -22.07
C ASN A 208 -6.48 -3.73 -22.68
N LEU A 209 -7.05 -4.70 -21.96
CA LEU A 209 -8.15 -5.51 -22.48
C LEU A 209 -9.41 -4.68 -22.70
N ASN A 210 -10.20 -5.06 -23.70
CA ASN A 210 -11.51 -4.49 -23.93
C ASN A 210 -12.47 -4.81 -22.78
N ALA A 211 -13.52 -4.00 -22.68
CA ALA A 211 -14.57 -4.19 -21.70
C ALA A 211 -15.21 -5.57 -21.81
N VAL A 212 -15.47 -6.18 -20.66
CA VAL A 212 -16.17 -7.46 -20.57
C VAL A 212 -17.69 -7.21 -20.61
N ASP A 213 -18.38 -7.96 -21.46
CA ASP A 213 -19.85 -7.91 -21.55
C ASP A 213 -20.50 -8.74 -20.43
N SER A 214 -20.35 -8.25 -19.21
CA SER A 214 -21.01 -8.81 -18.04
C SER A 214 -21.40 -7.71 -17.06
N ASN A 215 -22.55 -7.89 -16.42
CA ASN A 215 -23.07 -7.01 -15.38
C ASN A 215 -22.81 -7.57 -13.96
N VAL A 216 -22.16 -8.70 -13.85
CA VAL A 216 -21.70 -9.23 -12.55
C VAL A 216 -20.59 -8.35 -11.99
N VAL A 217 -20.63 -8.11 -10.69
CA VAL A 217 -19.66 -7.28 -10.00
C VAL A 217 -18.56 -8.14 -9.40
N GLY A 218 -17.31 -7.89 -9.77
CA GLY A 218 -16.14 -8.48 -9.14
C GLY A 218 -15.66 -7.66 -7.93
N PHE A 219 -15.22 -8.35 -6.88
CA PHE A 219 -14.61 -7.74 -5.70
C PHE A 219 -13.15 -8.21 -5.56
N PRO A 220 -12.18 -7.50 -6.16
CA PRO A 220 -10.78 -7.89 -6.18
C PRO A 220 -10.01 -7.34 -4.97
N ALA A 221 -10.48 -7.55 -3.76
CA ALA A 221 -9.86 -6.97 -2.58
C ALA A 221 -10.02 -7.85 -1.35
N ARG A 222 -9.15 -7.64 -0.37
CA ARG A 222 -9.31 -8.27 0.96
C ARG A 222 -10.63 -7.86 1.60
N CYS A 223 -11.25 -8.78 2.30
CA CYS A 223 -12.49 -8.53 3.06
C CYS A 223 -12.22 -7.67 4.30
N GLU A 224 -11.96 -6.42 4.07
CA GLU A 224 -11.81 -5.42 5.13
C GLU A 224 -13.01 -4.47 5.13
N PRO A 225 -13.48 -4.00 6.31
CA PRO A 225 -14.60 -3.06 6.35
C PRO A 225 -14.40 -1.85 5.45
N ARG A 226 -13.18 -1.26 5.38
CA ARG A 226 -12.87 -0.09 4.54
C ARG A 226 -13.03 -0.35 3.04
N LYS A 227 -13.10 -1.60 2.63
CA LYS A 227 -13.36 -1.98 1.24
C LYS A 227 -14.85 -2.01 0.91
N ASN A 228 -15.72 -1.66 1.87
CA ASN A 228 -17.17 -1.49 1.68
C ASN A 228 -17.86 -2.72 1.06
N LEU A 229 -17.41 -3.91 1.39
CA LEU A 229 -17.96 -5.16 0.86
C LEU A 229 -19.48 -5.27 1.05
N HIS A 230 -20.04 -4.62 2.08
CA HIS A 230 -21.49 -4.57 2.35
C HIS A 230 -22.31 -3.94 1.21
N PHE A 231 -21.69 -3.24 0.26
CA PHE A 231 -22.39 -2.72 -0.91
C PHE A 231 -22.89 -3.83 -1.85
N LEU A 232 -22.33 -5.05 -1.72
CA LEU A 232 -22.67 -6.20 -2.57
C LEU A 232 -23.87 -7.01 -2.09
N GLN A 233 -24.52 -6.64 -0.96
CA GLN A 233 -25.60 -7.45 -0.36
C GLN A 233 -26.70 -7.89 -1.32
N ASN A 234 -27.09 -7.01 -2.24
CA ASN A 234 -28.21 -7.24 -3.16
C ASN A 234 -27.74 -7.38 -4.62
N ILE A 235 -26.45 -7.59 -4.83
CA ILE A 235 -25.83 -7.56 -6.14
C ILE A 235 -25.26 -8.94 -6.48
N ASN A 236 -25.49 -9.40 -7.71
CA ASN A 236 -24.83 -10.58 -8.21
C ASN A 236 -23.34 -10.31 -8.36
N SER A 237 -22.53 -11.02 -7.61
CA SER A 237 -21.12 -10.71 -7.46
C SER A 237 -20.23 -11.93 -7.25
N VAL A 238 -18.95 -11.79 -7.62
CA VAL A 238 -17.88 -12.73 -7.33
C VAL A 238 -16.79 -12.03 -6.53
N ALA A 239 -16.39 -12.60 -5.40
CA ALA A 239 -15.35 -12.05 -4.54
C ALA A 239 -14.10 -12.94 -4.57
N PHE A 240 -12.96 -12.33 -4.90
CA PHE A 240 -11.67 -12.99 -4.84
C PHE A 240 -11.06 -12.80 -3.45
N THR A 241 -11.32 -13.76 -2.56
CA THR A 241 -10.94 -13.64 -1.16
C THR A 241 -10.90 -14.99 -0.47
N SER A 242 -10.20 -15.09 0.66
CA SER A 242 -10.26 -16.30 1.48
C SER A 242 -11.64 -16.46 2.12
N GLU A 243 -12.26 -17.62 1.96
CA GLU A 243 -13.56 -17.94 2.57
C GLU A 243 -13.50 -17.85 4.10
N VAL A 244 -12.37 -18.26 4.69
CA VAL A 244 -12.15 -18.15 6.14
C VAL A 244 -12.10 -16.69 6.57
N THR A 245 -11.36 -15.84 5.84
CA THR A 245 -11.30 -14.41 6.11
C THR A 245 -12.67 -13.76 5.89
N PHE A 246 -13.36 -14.13 4.82
CA PHE A 246 -14.72 -13.69 4.55
C PHE A 246 -15.67 -14.05 5.69
N ARG A 247 -15.60 -15.27 6.21
CA ARG A 247 -16.44 -15.72 7.33
C ARG A 247 -16.07 -15.05 8.66
N ASN A 248 -14.79 -14.90 8.97
CA ASN A 248 -14.32 -14.43 10.29
C ASN A 248 -14.45 -12.92 10.50
N ILE A 249 -14.14 -12.11 9.50
CA ILE A 249 -14.34 -10.64 9.57
C ILE A 249 -15.83 -10.32 9.76
N PHE A 250 -16.69 -11.25 9.38
CA PHE A 250 -18.12 -11.06 9.38
C PHE A 250 -18.84 -11.41 10.68
N ASP A 251 -18.21 -11.94 11.73
CA ASP A 251 -18.99 -12.29 12.94
C ASP A 251 -19.65 -11.07 13.59
N ASP A 252 -19.03 -9.91 13.57
CA ASP A 252 -19.68 -8.63 13.92
C ASP A 252 -20.51 -8.03 12.77
N TYR A 253 -20.19 -8.35 11.55
CA TYR A 253 -20.83 -7.87 10.33
C TYR A 253 -22.00 -8.79 9.90
N LYS A 254 -21.88 -10.12 10.05
CA LYS A 254 -22.88 -11.14 9.72
C LYS A 254 -24.24 -10.89 10.37
N LYS A 255 -24.25 -10.29 11.55
CA LYS A 255 -25.53 -9.94 12.21
C LYS A 255 -26.29 -8.83 11.49
N LYS A 256 -25.62 -8.09 10.58
CA LYS A 256 -26.17 -6.88 9.93
C LYS A 256 -26.23 -6.97 8.41
N VAL A 257 -25.50 -7.89 7.79
CA VAL A 257 -25.32 -7.95 6.34
C VAL A 257 -25.59 -9.37 5.84
N LYS A 258 -26.55 -9.52 4.93
CA LYS A 258 -26.85 -10.78 4.25
C LYS A 258 -26.44 -10.68 2.80
N PHE A 259 -25.54 -11.54 2.36
CA PHE A 259 -25.19 -11.69 0.96
C PHE A 259 -26.08 -12.75 0.33
N ASN A 260 -26.88 -12.35 -0.65
CA ASN A 260 -27.84 -13.26 -1.28
C ASN A 260 -27.25 -13.98 -2.50
N ASN A 261 -26.34 -13.32 -3.23
CA ASN A 261 -25.83 -13.79 -4.52
C ASN A 261 -24.33 -13.48 -4.65
N ILE A 262 -23.51 -13.97 -3.74
CA ILE A 262 -22.05 -13.84 -3.83
C ILE A 262 -21.40 -15.20 -4.02
N GLU A 263 -20.60 -15.33 -5.07
CA GLU A 263 -19.66 -16.43 -5.28
C GLU A 263 -18.33 -16.08 -4.63
N ILE A 264 -17.72 -17.02 -3.93
CA ILE A 264 -16.36 -16.86 -3.40
C ILE A 264 -15.41 -17.60 -4.32
N ASP A 265 -14.52 -16.87 -4.97
CA ASP A 265 -13.35 -17.43 -5.64
C ASP A 265 -12.18 -17.37 -4.63
N GLU A 266 -11.68 -18.54 -4.24
CA GLU A 266 -10.68 -18.64 -3.18
C GLU A 266 -9.39 -17.92 -3.58
N TYR A 267 -9.00 -16.94 -2.77
CA TYR A 267 -7.81 -16.16 -2.99
C TYR A 267 -6.55 -17.02 -2.98
N ARG A 268 -5.84 -17.00 -4.10
CA ARG A 268 -4.51 -17.57 -4.26
C ARG A 268 -3.67 -16.61 -5.09
N VAL A 269 -2.46 -16.41 -4.65
CA VAL A 269 -1.51 -15.49 -5.28
C VAL A 269 -1.27 -15.81 -6.75
N ASP A 270 -1.03 -17.08 -7.04
CA ASP A 270 -0.79 -17.62 -8.38
C ASP A 270 -2.02 -17.53 -9.30
N ARG A 271 -3.20 -17.15 -8.76
CA ARG A 271 -4.47 -17.03 -9.48
C ARG A 271 -4.99 -15.61 -9.61
N ILE A 272 -4.24 -14.60 -9.19
CA ILE A 272 -4.67 -13.20 -9.28
C ILE A 272 -5.00 -12.82 -10.72
N GLU A 273 -4.11 -13.13 -11.63
CA GLU A 273 -4.29 -12.83 -13.05
C GLU A 273 -5.45 -13.61 -13.66
N ASP A 274 -5.61 -14.88 -13.29
CA ASP A 274 -6.73 -15.71 -13.74
C ASP A 274 -8.08 -15.11 -13.31
N PHE A 275 -8.18 -14.61 -12.07
CA PHE A 275 -9.37 -13.94 -11.60
C PHE A 275 -9.73 -12.72 -12.45
N TYR A 276 -8.74 -11.86 -12.77
CA TYR A 276 -8.99 -10.70 -13.62
C TYR A 276 -9.30 -11.07 -15.07
N LYS A 277 -8.77 -12.17 -15.59
CA LYS A 277 -9.07 -12.68 -16.96
C LYS A 277 -10.47 -13.29 -17.10
N ARG A 278 -11.15 -13.62 -16.00
CA ARG A 278 -12.54 -14.14 -16.05
C ARG A 278 -13.43 -13.19 -16.87
N THR A 279 -14.32 -13.76 -17.68
CA THR A 279 -15.27 -12.99 -18.51
C THR A 279 -16.67 -12.94 -17.92
N ASP A 280 -16.92 -13.65 -16.83
CA ASP A 280 -18.20 -13.71 -16.15
C ASP A 280 -18.49 -12.50 -15.24
N TRP A 281 -17.51 -11.62 -15.02
CA TRP A 281 -17.72 -10.33 -14.36
C TRP A 281 -17.11 -9.19 -15.18
N GLY A 282 -17.78 -8.03 -15.20
CA GLY A 282 -17.38 -6.88 -16.01
C GLY A 282 -17.34 -5.55 -15.25
N ILE A 283 -17.90 -5.50 -14.05
CA ILE A 283 -17.93 -4.30 -13.20
C ILE A 283 -17.05 -4.55 -11.97
N SER A 284 -16.14 -3.64 -11.66
CA SER A 284 -15.28 -3.79 -10.47
C SER A 284 -15.81 -2.96 -9.30
N HIS A 285 -16.00 -3.61 -8.17
CA HIS A 285 -16.20 -2.92 -6.91
C HIS A 285 -14.86 -2.32 -6.45
N SER A 286 -14.72 -1.04 -6.63
CA SER A 286 -13.53 -0.24 -6.30
C SER A 286 -13.85 0.95 -5.37
N CYS A 287 -14.98 0.88 -4.66
CA CYS A 287 -15.41 1.91 -3.70
C CYS A 287 -14.65 1.79 -2.37
N PHE A 288 -13.34 1.86 -2.41
CA PHE A 288 -12.49 1.71 -1.25
C PHE A 288 -12.32 3.04 -0.52
N GLU A 289 -12.68 3.05 0.77
CA GLU A 289 -12.49 4.24 1.61
C GLU A 289 -11.01 4.34 2.01
N ASN A 290 -10.45 5.54 1.93
CA ASN A 290 -9.04 5.83 2.24
C ASN A 290 -8.04 4.93 1.50
N GLU A 291 -8.27 4.71 0.22
CA GLU A 291 -7.33 4.02 -0.65
C GLU A 291 -6.45 5.05 -1.36
N PRO A 292 -5.17 5.19 -1.01
CA PRO A 292 -4.32 6.22 -1.61
C PRO A 292 -4.03 5.98 -3.08
N PHE A 293 -3.74 4.72 -3.44
CA PHE A 293 -3.40 4.32 -4.80
C PHE A 293 -4.32 3.21 -5.32
N GLY A 294 -4.28 2.02 -4.72
CA GLY A 294 -5.19 0.93 -5.04
C GLY A 294 -4.81 0.12 -6.29
N TYR A 295 -3.75 -0.66 -6.23
CA TYR A 295 -3.32 -1.52 -7.35
C TYR A 295 -4.44 -2.35 -7.96
N SER A 296 -5.36 -2.89 -7.14
CA SER A 296 -6.51 -3.66 -7.64
C SER A 296 -7.48 -2.84 -8.50
N ILE A 297 -7.51 -1.51 -8.34
CA ILE A 297 -8.28 -0.61 -9.20
C ILE A 297 -7.62 -0.55 -10.59
N PHE A 298 -6.31 -0.36 -10.62
CA PHE A 298 -5.54 -0.34 -11.87
C PHE A 298 -5.63 -1.68 -12.61
N GLN A 299 -5.46 -2.79 -11.89
CA GLN A 299 -5.62 -4.13 -12.46
C GLN A 299 -7.01 -4.33 -13.06
N SER A 300 -8.07 -3.92 -12.35
CA SER A 300 -9.43 -3.98 -12.89
C SER A 300 -9.54 -3.24 -14.23
N ILE A 301 -9.02 -2.02 -14.32
CA ILE A 301 -9.05 -1.21 -15.53
C ILE A 301 -8.24 -1.86 -16.66
N ASP A 302 -7.07 -2.42 -16.33
CA ASP A 302 -6.17 -3.07 -17.29
C ASP A 302 -6.81 -4.31 -17.92
N PHE A 303 -7.54 -5.08 -17.11
CA PHE A 303 -8.24 -6.29 -17.54
C PHE A 303 -9.69 -6.02 -18.03
N GLY A 304 -10.04 -4.80 -18.41
CA GLY A 304 -11.31 -4.48 -19.05
C GLY A 304 -12.52 -4.47 -18.11
N LYS A 305 -12.33 -4.24 -16.81
CA LYS A 305 -13.42 -4.15 -15.84
C LYS A 305 -13.72 -2.69 -15.52
N ILE A 306 -15.00 -2.28 -15.68
CA ILE A 306 -15.43 -0.90 -15.36
C ILE A 306 -15.46 -0.73 -13.84
N PRO A 307 -14.63 0.14 -13.25
CA PRO A 307 -14.62 0.32 -11.80
C PRO A 307 -15.77 1.24 -11.36
N ILE A 308 -16.37 0.92 -10.21
CA ILE A 308 -17.15 1.91 -9.46
C ILE A 308 -16.24 2.39 -8.33
N LEU A 309 -15.84 3.67 -8.40
CA LEU A 309 -14.82 4.25 -7.53
C LEU A 309 -15.43 4.89 -6.28
N HIS A 310 -14.67 4.98 -5.21
CA HIS A 310 -15.03 5.87 -4.10
C HIS A 310 -14.91 7.33 -4.56
N LYS A 311 -15.83 8.20 -4.11
CA LYS A 311 -15.86 9.59 -4.60
C LYS A 311 -14.58 10.37 -4.27
N ASN A 312 -13.88 10.00 -3.20
CA ASN A 312 -12.66 10.66 -2.77
C ASN A 312 -11.38 10.08 -3.42
N TRP A 313 -11.48 8.96 -4.16
CA TRP A 313 -10.32 8.39 -4.84
C TRP A 313 -10.09 9.14 -6.14
N CYS A 314 -8.90 9.71 -6.31
CA CYS A 314 -8.53 10.51 -7.48
C CYS A 314 -9.64 11.52 -7.82
N LYS A 315 -9.96 12.39 -6.86
CA LYS A 315 -11.16 13.25 -6.88
C LYS A 315 -11.18 14.26 -8.03
N ASP A 316 -10.00 14.66 -8.53
CA ASP A 316 -9.86 15.62 -9.63
C ASP A 316 -10.05 14.97 -11.01
N MET A 317 -10.20 13.65 -11.06
CA MET A 317 -10.51 12.91 -12.27
C MET A 317 -12.00 12.95 -12.57
N GLU A 318 -12.35 13.45 -13.75
CA GLU A 318 -13.73 13.37 -14.25
C GLU A 318 -14.10 11.93 -14.59
N TYR A 319 -14.90 11.31 -13.73
CA TYR A 319 -15.39 9.96 -13.91
C TYR A 319 -16.77 9.77 -13.28
N PRO A 320 -17.79 9.29 -14.00
CA PRO A 320 -19.17 9.35 -13.55
C PRO A 320 -19.52 8.25 -12.53
N PHE A 321 -18.86 7.09 -12.57
CA PHE A 321 -19.27 5.94 -11.76
C PHE A 321 -18.59 5.96 -10.40
N ARG A 322 -19.17 6.76 -9.48
CA ARG A 322 -18.66 6.94 -8.13
C ARG A 322 -19.75 6.69 -7.09
N ALA A 323 -19.36 6.09 -5.94
CA ALA A 323 -20.29 5.83 -4.84
C ALA A 323 -19.61 5.97 -3.48
N THR A 324 -20.40 6.34 -2.47
CA THR A 324 -20.02 6.36 -1.05
C THR A 324 -21.04 5.64 -0.17
N THR A 325 -22.15 5.20 -0.75
CA THR A 325 -23.20 4.45 -0.07
C THR A 325 -23.64 3.28 -0.93
N GLN A 326 -24.21 2.25 -0.31
CA GLN A 326 -24.74 1.08 -1.00
C GLN A 326 -25.77 1.49 -2.08
N LYS A 327 -26.71 2.37 -1.75
CA LYS A 327 -27.73 2.83 -2.70
C LYS A 327 -27.13 3.51 -3.93
N GLN A 328 -26.09 4.33 -3.74
CA GLN A 328 -25.36 4.92 -4.87
C GLN A 328 -24.65 3.86 -5.69
N PHE A 329 -24.02 2.88 -5.04
CA PHE A 329 -23.34 1.79 -5.70
C PHE A 329 -24.31 0.96 -6.57
N GLU A 330 -25.44 0.54 -6.02
CA GLU A 330 -26.50 -0.17 -6.75
C GLU A 330 -27.00 0.64 -7.97
N LYS A 331 -27.16 1.97 -7.81
CA LYS A 331 -27.48 2.85 -8.93
C LYS A 331 -26.39 2.84 -10.01
N GLN A 332 -25.12 2.92 -9.64
CA GLN A 332 -24.02 2.90 -10.62
C GLN A 332 -23.94 1.56 -11.35
N VAL A 333 -24.14 0.44 -10.67
CA VAL A 333 -24.25 -0.87 -11.33
C VAL A 333 -25.34 -0.86 -12.38
N ALA A 334 -26.52 -0.35 -12.04
CA ALA A 334 -27.65 -0.26 -13.00
C ALA A 334 -27.38 0.69 -14.18
N GLU A 335 -26.62 1.77 -13.98
CA GLU A 335 -26.23 2.68 -15.06
C GLU A 335 -25.20 2.02 -16.00
N ILE A 336 -24.16 1.38 -15.44
CA ILE A 336 -23.15 0.66 -16.24
C ILE A 336 -23.78 -0.48 -17.03
N SER A 337 -24.78 -1.16 -16.46
CA SER A 337 -25.48 -2.28 -17.12
C SER A 337 -26.26 -1.86 -18.38
N LYS A 338 -26.53 -0.56 -18.56
CA LYS A 338 -27.18 -0.03 -19.75
C LYS A 338 -26.22 0.40 -20.85
N LEU A 339 -24.92 0.48 -20.52
CA LEU A 339 -23.91 0.92 -21.48
C LEU A 339 -23.64 -0.17 -22.53
N SER A 340 -23.41 0.27 -23.75
CA SER A 340 -22.82 -0.57 -24.78
C SER A 340 -21.37 -0.95 -24.44
N ILE A 341 -20.86 -2.01 -25.06
CA ILE A 341 -19.43 -2.38 -24.95
C ILE A 341 -18.51 -1.26 -25.46
N GLU A 342 -18.94 -0.56 -26.49
CA GLU A 342 -18.19 0.57 -27.06
C GLU A 342 -18.09 1.74 -26.04
N ASP A 343 -19.17 2.08 -25.36
CA ASP A 343 -19.15 3.09 -24.31
C ASP A 343 -18.26 2.67 -23.14
N ARG A 344 -18.37 1.41 -22.70
CA ARG A 344 -17.49 0.87 -21.64
C ARG A 344 -16.02 0.95 -22.03
N ASN A 345 -15.65 0.60 -23.27
CA ASN A 345 -14.29 0.74 -23.79
C ASN A 345 -13.84 2.20 -23.79
N THR A 346 -14.70 3.12 -24.15
CA THR A 346 -14.39 4.56 -24.11
C THR A 346 -14.03 5.01 -22.70
N TYR A 347 -14.82 4.62 -21.69
CA TYR A 347 -14.49 4.94 -20.30
C TYR A 347 -13.15 4.31 -19.84
N LEU A 348 -12.88 3.05 -20.17
CA LEU A 348 -11.62 2.40 -19.84
C LEU A 348 -10.40 3.09 -20.47
N ASN A 349 -10.51 3.44 -21.74
CA ASN A 349 -9.43 4.14 -22.45
C ASN A 349 -9.15 5.52 -21.85
N ASN A 350 -10.21 6.26 -21.49
CA ASN A 350 -10.08 7.55 -20.80
C ASN A 350 -9.40 7.39 -19.43
N LEU A 351 -9.79 6.37 -18.66
CA LEU A 351 -9.17 6.07 -17.36
C LEU A 351 -7.68 5.74 -17.52
N ARG A 352 -7.32 4.84 -18.44
CA ARG A 352 -5.93 4.45 -18.73
C ARG A 352 -5.10 5.67 -19.14
N SER A 353 -5.61 6.46 -20.07
CA SER A 353 -4.94 7.67 -20.56
C SER A 353 -4.72 8.69 -19.44
N TYR A 354 -5.71 8.88 -18.57
CA TYR A 354 -5.58 9.80 -17.43
C TYR A 354 -4.57 9.29 -16.41
N LEU A 355 -4.71 8.05 -15.96
CA LEU A 355 -3.90 7.47 -14.88
C LEU A 355 -2.43 7.28 -15.29
N SER A 356 -2.16 6.91 -16.54
CA SER A 356 -0.79 6.76 -17.06
C SER A 356 0.07 8.02 -16.94
N LYS A 357 -0.55 9.21 -16.88
CA LYS A 357 0.18 10.47 -16.68
C LYS A 357 0.86 10.58 -15.31
N TYR A 358 0.35 9.82 -14.32
CA TYR A 358 0.80 9.89 -12.93
C TYR A 358 1.65 8.68 -12.51
N THR A 359 1.67 7.60 -13.33
CA THR A 359 2.23 6.32 -12.92
C THR A 359 3.44 5.86 -13.73
N SER A 360 4.17 6.82 -14.36
CA SER A 360 5.42 6.53 -15.09
C SER A 360 6.50 6.05 -14.13
N VAL A 361 7.16 4.94 -14.50
CA VAL A 361 8.28 4.38 -13.74
C VAL A 361 9.46 5.33 -13.74
N GLU A 362 9.78 5.92 -14.88
CA GLU A 362 10.90 6.85 -15.05
C GLU A 362 10.73 8.09 -14.18
N LYS A 363 9.56 8.73 -14.25
CA LYS A 363 9.24 9.90 -13.43
C LYS A 363 9.32 9.56 -11.94
N TRP A 364 8.68 8.49 -11.54
CA TRP A 364 8.67 8.01 -10.15
C TRP A 364 10.08 7.74 -9.62
N ARG A 365 10.91 7.03 -10.39
CA ARG A 365 12.30 6.77 -10.05
C ARG A 365 13.09 8.07 -9.88
N ASP A 366 13.01 8.95 -10.87
CA ASP A 366 13.81 10.16 -10.90
C ASP A 366 13.42 11.12 -9.74
N GLU A 367 12.14 11.20 -9.40
CA GLU A 367 11.66 11.96 -8.24
C GLU A 367 12.19 11.37 -6.92
N LEU A 368 12.13 10.04 -6.73
CA LEU A 368 12.68 9.39 -5.53
C LEU A 368 14.20 9.56 -5.44
N LEU A 369 14.93 9.38 -6.56
CA LEU A 369 16.38 9.58 -6.58
C LEU A 369 16.76 11.01 -6.26
N SER A 370 15.98 11.99 -6.67
CA SER A 370 16.22 13.40 -6.32
C SER A 370 16.17 13.64 -4.81
N ILE A 371 15.36 12.87 -4.08
CA ILE A 371 15.27 12.95 -2.62
C ILE A 371 16.42 12.17 -1.94
N TYR A 372 16.69 10.95 -2.39
CA TYR A 372 17.66 10.08 -1.73
C TYR A 372 19.12 10.51 -1.99
N ASN A 373 19.42 11.01 -3.17
CA ASN A 373 20.78 11.41 -3.58
C ASN A 373 21.16 12.84 -3.18
N GLN A 374 20.29 13.60 -2.51
CA GLN A 374 20.63 14.94 -2.04
C GLN A 374 21.73 14.87 -0.96
N ASP A 375 22.84 15.50 -1.21
CA ASP A 375 23.81 15.85 -0.16
C ASP A 375 23.26 17.03 0.64
N GLY A 376 23.32 16.93 1.97
CA GLY A 376 22.54 17.64 2.97
C GLY A 376 22.55 19.18 3.01
N ASP A 377 22.90 19.89 1.94
CA ASP A 377 22.97 21.36 1.92
C ASP A 377 22.06 22.06 0.86
N GLN A 378 21.33 21.33 0.04
CA GLN A 378 20.37 21.94 -0.88
C GLN A 378 19.04 21.19 -0.88
N ILE A 379 18.07 21.76 -0.18
CA ILE A 379 16.66 21.37 -0.35
C ILE A 379 16.22 21.93 -1.71
N TRP A 380 16.11 21.06 -2.70
CA TRP A 380 15.49 21.40 -3.96
C TRP A 380 13.97 21.50 -3.76
N LEU A 381 13.46 22.72 -3.76
CA LEU A 381 12.00 22.94 -3.81
C LEU A 381 11.58 22.75 -5.27
N PRO A 382 10.58 21.90 -5.55
CA PRO A 382 10.06 21.80 -6.92
C PRO A 382 9.57 23.16 -7.37
N THR A 383 10.14 23.63 -8.47
CA THR A 383 9.63 24.82 -9.17
C THR A 383 8.19 24.52 -9.58
N ASP A 384 7.29 25.41 -9.16
CA ASP A 384 5.85 25.45 -9.40
C ASP A 384 5.38 24.61 -10.60
N ILE A 385 4.79 23.47 -10.33
CA ILE A 385 3.84 22.85 -11.23
C ILE A 385 2.49 23.50 -10.89
N SER A 386 2.31 24.73 -11.30
CA SER A 386 0.98 25.32 -11.42
C SER A 386 0.21 24.48 -12.43
N PRO A 387 -0.96 23.95 -12.11
CA PRO A 387 -1.81 23.36 -13.13
C PRO A 387 -2.14 24.47 -14.14
N SER A 388 -1.64 24.31 -15.35
CA SER A 388 -2.05 25.20 -16.45
C SER A 388 -3.55 25.14 -16.55
N LYS A 389 -4.20 26.26 -16.21
CA LYS A 389 -5.59 26.51 -16.59
C LYS A 389 -5.62 26.48 -18.12
N SER A 390 -6.05 25.37 -18.68
CA SER A 390 -6.45 25.32 -20.08
C SER A 390 -7.95 25.67 -20.14
N VAL A 391 -8.18 26.70 -20.88
CA VAL A 391 -9.45 27.24 -21.33
C VAL A 391 -10.31 26.18 -22.01
#